data_c81993b03e84c0bbb64b681fc36ab108
#
_entry.id   c81993b03e84c0bbb64b681fc36ab108
#
_cell.length_a   1.000
_cell.length_b   1.000
_cell.length_c   1.000
_cell.angle_alpha   90.00
_cell.angle_beta   90.00
_cell.angle_gamma   90.00
#
_symmetry.space_group_name_H-M   'P 1'
#
loop_
_entity.id
_entity.type
_entity.pdbx_description
1 polymer ?
#
loop_
_entity_poly.entity_id
_entity_poly.type
_entity_poly.pdbx_seq_one_letter_code
_entity_poly.pdbx_strand_id
1 'polypeptide(L)'
;DLRLKGTGTEKLAEELSQLFPKARVGRFDQQSMRKRDDFQKILMAFERGEIDVLVGTQLLAKGIDIENIGLVVVPDSDMLLHIPDFRSHERAFQQLQQLAGRIGRRAERGVMMIQTYQPEHEVLKALKTGDYKGLMETEMEQREVFGYPPFTKLLKIDVKHLDAQVATEASRWLADQLRKQLGNLVLGPQV
;
A
#
# COMPACT_ATOMS: atom_id res chain seq x y z
N ASP A 1 -9.75 7.69 21.06
CA ASP A 1 -8.33 7.43 20.70
C ASP A 1 -8.27 6.25 19.75
N LEU A 2 -8.54 6.49 18.47
CA LEU A 2 -8.25 5.57 17.38
C LEU A 2 -6.73 5.59 17.16
N ARG A 3 -6.00 4.87 17.96
CA ARG A 3 -4.64 4.49 17.60
C ARG A 3 -4.75 3.49 16.45
N LEU A 4 -4.45 3.93 15.26
CA LEU A 4 -4.10 3.09 14.12
C LEU A 4 -2.85 2.27 14.51
N LYS A 5 -3.06 1.20 15.26
CA LYS A 5 -2.07 0.15 15.44
C LYS A 5 -2.11 -0.72 14.19
N GLY A 6 -1.50 -0.25 13.12
CA GLY A 6 -1.02 -1.17 12.11
C GLY A 6 -0.11 -2.16 12.83
N THR A 7 -0.43 -3.44 12.75
CA THR A 7 0.42 -4.48 13.32
C THR A 7 1.73 -4.40 12.55
N GLY A 8 2.78 -3.88 13.14
CA GLY A 8 4.07 -3.76 12.47
C GLY A 8 4.56 -5.14 12.03
N THR A 9 5.34 -5.20 10.97
CA THR A 9 5.92 -6.46 10.44
C THR A 9 6.63 -7.27 11.53
N GLU A 10 7.22 -6.60 12.51
CA GLU A 10 7.88 -7.22 13.66
C GLU A 10 6.91 -8.03 14.52
N LYS A 11 5.85 -7.38 14.97
CA LYS A 11 4.84 -8.03 15.82
C LYS A 11 4.17 -9.20 15.07
N LEU A 12 3.86 -9.01 13.79
CA LEU A 12 3.26 -10.06 12.97
C LEU A 12 4.21 -11.26 12.82
N ALA A 13 5.50 -11.02 12.61
CA ALA A 13 6.50 -12.09 12.51
C ALA A 13 6.67 -12.84 13.84
N GLU A 14 6.64 -12.14 14.98
CA GLU A 14 6.68 -12.73 16.31
C GLU A 14 5.45 -13.61 16.58
N GLU A 15 4.25 -13.11 16.31
CA GLU A 15 3.00 -13.85 16.46
C GLU A 15 2.97 -15.11 15.58
N LEU A 16 3.41 -15.00 14.32
CA LEU A 16 3.51 -16.15 13.43
C LEU A 16 4.53 -17.20 13.93
N SER A 17 5.66 -16.75 14.46
CA SER A 17 6.66 -17.66 15.03
C SER A 17 6.15 -18.40 16.30
N GLN A 18 5.27 -17.76 17.07
CA GLN A 18 4.61 -18.39 18.22
C GLN A 18 3.52 -19.37 17.79
N LEU A 19 2.70 -19.01 16.79
CA LEU A 19 1.62 -19.85 16.28
C LEU A 19 2.16 -21.07 15.51
N PHE A 20 3.27 -20.90 14.81
CA PHE A 20 3.89 -21.92 13.97
C PHE A 20 5.36 -22.14 14.37
N PRO A 21 5.64 -22.81 15.52
CA PRO A 21 7.01 -22.93 16.04
C PRO A 21 7.98 -23.69 15.15
N LYS A 22 7.46 -24.47 14.18
CA LYS A 22 8.28 -25.20 13.20
C LYS A 22 8.54 -24.42 11.93
N ALA A 23 7.84 -23.31 11.71
CA ALA A 23 8.01 -22.48 10.52
C ALA A 23 9.15 -21.48 10.70
N ARG A 24 9.96 -21.35 9.68
CA ARG A 24 11.04 -20.36 9.62
C ARG A 24 10.47 -19.07 9.07
N VAL A 25 10.30 -18.07 9.93
CA VAL A 25 9.70 -16.78 9.59
C VAL A 25 10.79 -15.76 9.28
N GLY A 26 10.80 -15.23 8.07
CA GLY A 26 11.66 -14.14 7.63
C GLY A 26 10.93 -12.80 7.62
N ARG A 27 11.66 -11.70 7.94
CA ARG A 27 11.14 -10.32 7.85
C ARG A 27 11.76 -9.57 6.67
N PHE A 28 10.91 -8.80 6.01
CA PHE A 28 11.25 -8.03 4.83
C PHE A 28 10.64 -6.61 4.93
N ASP A 29 11.33 -5.73 5.67
CA ASP A 29 10.92 -4.33 5.83
C ASP A 29 12.11 -3.37 5.79
N GLN A 30 11.83 -2.07 5.64
CA GLN A 30 12.87 -1.04 5.57
C GLN A 30 13.73 -0.92 6.83
N GLN A 31 13.22 -1.35 8.00
CA GLN A 31 13.94 -1.28 9.26
C GLN A 31 14.90 -2.46 9.43
N SER A 32 14.50 -3.64 8.95
CA SER A 32 15.34 -4.85 8.99
C SER A 32 16.44 -4.83 7.94
N MET A 33 16.32 -4.00 6.89
CA MET A 33 17.24 -3.97 5.75
C MET A 33 18.03 -2.68 5.70
N ARG A 34 19.27 -2.75 6.19
CA ARG A 34 20.22 -1.63 6.12
C ARG A 34 20.97 -1.54 4.78
N LYS A 35 21.04 -2.63 4.01
CA LYS A 35 21.76 -2.71 2.74
C LYS A 35 20.94 -3.44 1.68
N ARG A 36 21.17 -3.08 0.42
CA ARG A 36 20.54 -3.72 -0.75
C ARG A 36 20.88 -5.23 -0.84
N ASP A 37 22.02 -5.63 -0.32
CA ASP A 37 22.47 -7.02 -0.31
C ASP A 37 21.68 -7.90 0.67
N ASP A 38 21.15 -7.33 1.76
CA ASP A 38 20.33 -8.07 2.73
C ASP A 38 18.98 -8.47 2.11
N PHE A 39 18.47 -7.62 1.23
CA PHE A 39 17.27 -7.86 0.44
C PHE A 39 17.40 -9.12 -0.44
N GLN A 40 18.47 -9.22 -1.22
CA GLN A 40 18.69 -10.36 -2.11
C GLN A 40 18.90 -11.66 -1.33
N LYS A 41 19.61 -11.62 -0.20
CA LYS A 41 19.85 -12.79 0.64
C LYS A 41 18.56 -13.39 1.20
N ILE A 42 17.63 -12.54 1.70
CA ILE A 42 16.34 -13.01 2.25
C ILE A 42 15.48 -13.63 1.14
N LEU A 43 15.46 -13.02 -0.04
CA LEU A 43 14.73 -13.56 -1.17
C LEU A 43 15.27 -14.91 -1.62
N MET A 44 16.59 -15.01 -1.78
CA MET A 44 17.24 -16.28 -2.14
C MET A 44 16.99 -17.37 -1.09
N ALA A 45 17.00 -17.01 0.20
CA ALA A 45 16.68 -17.95 1.28
C ALA A 45 15.22 -18.43 1.21
N PHE A 46 14.28 -17.53 0.88
CA PHE A 46 12.90 -17.89 0.68
C PHE A 46 12.70 -18.78 -0.57
N GLU A 47 13.33 -18.44 -1.69
CA GLU A 47 13.30 -19.25 -2.92
C GLU A 47 13.89 -20.66 -2.73
N ARG A 48 14.95 -20.78 -1.92
CA ARG A 48 15.58 -22.06 -1.57
C ARG A 48 14.79 -22.87 -0.55
N GLY A 49 13.66 -22.34 -0.05
CA GLY A 49 12.89 -22.98 1.00
C GLY A 49 13.60 -22.98 2.36
N GLU A 50 14.56 -22.09 2.59
CA GLU A 50 15.19 -21.87 3.90
C GLU A 50 14.32 -21.02 4.83
N ILE A 51 13.36 -20.28 4.26
CA ILE A 51 12.32 -19.51 4.93
C ILE A 51 10.97 -20.04 4.44
N ASP A 52 10.06 -20.33 5.37
CA ASP A 52 8.73 -20.88 5.06
C ASP A 52 7.67 -19.78 4.96
N VAL A 53 7.82 -18.70 5.75
CA VAL A 53 6.91 -17.56 5.78
C VAL A 53 7.70 -16.26 5.68
N LEU A 54 7.36 -15.41 4.70
CA LEU A 54 7.98 -14.11 4.53
C LEU A 54 6.97 -13.01 4.89
N VAL A 55 7.28 -12.22 5.93
CA VAL A 55 6.48 -11.09 6.38
C VAL A 55 7.10 -9.79 5.89
N GLY A 56 6.31 -8.95 5.22
CA GLY A 56 6.85 -7.70 4.69
C GLY A 56 5.79 -6.65 4.41
N THR A 57 6.26 -5.46 4.06
CA THR A 57 5.43 -4.34 3.61
C THR A 57 5.26 -4.35 2.09
N GLN A 58 4.67 -3.28 1.55
CA GLN A 58 4.44 -3.08 0.10
C GLN A 58 5.66 -3.29 -0.80
N LEU A 59 6.87 -3.31 -0.23
CA LEU A 59 8.11 -3.62 -0.97
C LEU A 59 8.10 -5.03 -1.58
N LEU A 60 7.39 -5.98 -0.96
CA LEU A 60 7.20 -7.33 -1.51
C LEU A 60 6.44 -7.33 -2.85
N ALA A 61 5.60 -6.32 -3.10
CA ALA A 61 4.86 -6.20 -4.36
C ALA A 61 5.72 -5.67 -5.52
N LYS A 62 6.83 -4.95 -5.21
CA LYS A 62 7.64 -4.29 -6.24
C LYS A 62 8.92 -5.08 -6.56
N GLY A 63 8.95 -5.73 -7.70
CA GLY A 63 10.19 -6.22 -8.31
C GLY A 63 10.71 -7.56 -7.81
N ILE A 64 9.95 -8.29 -7.01
CA ILE A 64 10.32 -9.62 -6.54
C ILE A 64 9.69 -10.65 -7.47
N ASP A 65 10.49 -11.38 -8.18
CA ASP A 65 10.03 -12.52 -8.98
C ASP A 65 10.28 -13.79 -8.17
N ILE A 66 9.36 -14.12 -7.26
CA ILE A 66 9.40 -15.35 -6.49
C ILE A 66 8.48 -16.35 -7.17
N GLU A 67 9.07 -17.42 -7.66
CA GLU A 67 8.33 -18.59 -8.15
C GLU A 67 7.87 -19.46 -6.95
N ASN A 68 6.72 -20.13 -7.10
CA ASN A 68 6.20 -21.12 -6.14
C ASN A 68 5.62 -20.58 -4.82
N ILE A 69 5.00 -19.38 -4.82
CA ILE A 69 4.21 -18.93 -3.68
C ILE A 69 2.87 -19.69 -3.67
N GLY A 70 2.65 -20.50 -2.63
CA GLY A 70 1.39 -21.24 -2.45
C GLY A 70 0.30 -20.40 -1.80
N LEU A 71 0.67 -19.45 -0.93
CA LEU A 71 -0.27 -18.60 -0.19
C LEU A 71 0.25 -17.18 -0.07
N VAL A 72 -0.60 -16.21 -0.40
CA VAL A 72 -0.40 -14.79 -0.09
C VAL A 72 -1.51 -14.34 0.86
N VAL A 73 -1.14 -13.70 1.96
CA VAL A 73 -2.09 -13.14 2.93
C VAL A 73 -1.92 -11.63 3.02
N VAL A 74 -3.01 -10.89 2.88
CA VAL A 74 -3.11 -9.44 3.12
C VAL A 74 -3.97 -9.24 4.37
N PRO A 75 -3.37 -9.05 5.56
CA PRO A 75 -4.10 -9.07 6.83
C PRO A 75 -4.92 -7.80 7.10
N ASP A 76 -4.66 -6.71 6.38
CA ASP A 76 -5.39 -5.45 6.50
C ASP A 76 -5.36 -4.73 5.15
N SER A 77 -6.35 -5.00 4.31
CA SER A 77 -6.50 -4.32 3.02
C SER A 77 -7.18 -2.95 3.15
N ASP A 78 -7.91 -2.70 4.22
CA ASP A 78 -8.63 -1.44 4.42
C ASP A 78 -7.68 -0.25 4.50
N MET A 79 -6.47 -0.45 5.03
CA MET A 79 -5.41 0.56 5.01
C MET A 79 -5.01 0.98 3.58
N LEU A 80 -5.10 0.08 2.59
CA LEU A 80 -4.80 0.40 1.19
C LEU A 80 -5.97 1.15 0.54
N LEU A 81 -7.19 0.77 0.89
CA LEU A 81 -8.42 1.29 0.29
C LEU A 81 -8.74 2.71 0.78
N HIS A 82 -8.37 3.05 2.03
CA HIS A 82 -8.73 4.32 2.67
C HIS A 82 -7.59 5.35 2.73
N ILE A 83 -6.57 5.22 1.89
CA ILE A 83 -5.54 6.26 1.77
C ILE A 83 -6.20 7.53 1.21
N PRO A 84 -6.02 8.71 1.82
CA PRO A 84 -6.61 9.96 1.33
C PRO A 84 -5.86 10.49 0.09
N ASP A 85 -5.98 9.79 -1.01
CA ASP A 85 -5.40 10.13 -2.32
C ASP A 85 -6.42 9.69 -3.39
N PHE A 86 -6.71 10.55 -4.35
CA PHE A 86 -7.66 10.26 -5.43
C PHE A 86 -7.27 9.04 -6.29
N ARG A 87 -6.05 8.53 -6.15
CA ARG A 87 -5.55 7.31 -6.80
C ARG A 87 -5.50 6.11 -5.87
N SER A 88 -6.11 6.20 -4.68
CA SER A 88 -6.02 5.12 -3.69
C SER A 88 -6.53 3.79 -4.22
N HIS A 89 -7.69 3.78 -4.85
CA HIS A 89 -8.32 2.58 -5.40
C HIS A 89 -7.52 1.99 -6.57
N GLU A 90 -7.07 2.83 -7.49
CA GLU A 90 -6.19 2.41 -8.59
C GLU A 90 -4.91 1.75 -8.06
N ARG A 91 -4.25 2.40 -7.09
CA ARG A 91 -3.02 1.87 -6.48
C ARG A 91 -3.27 0.60 -5.69
N ALA A 92 -4.36 0.53 -4.92
CA ALA A 92 -4.74 -0.67 -4.19
C ALA A 92 -4.97 -1.84 -5.15
N PHE A 93 -5.73 -1.63 -6.22
CA PHE A 93 -5.94 -2.64 -7.25
C PHE A 93 -4.62 -3.13 -7.85
N GLN A 94 -3.75 -2.21 -8.30
CA GLN A 94 -2.46 -2.55 -8.89
C GLN A 94 -1.57 -3.36 -7.93
N GLN A 95 -1.52 -2.97 -6.65
CA GLN A 95 -0.73 -3.69 -5.65
C GLN A 95 -1.28 -5.10 -5.39
N LEU A 96 -2.58 -5.22 -5.20
CA LEU A 96 -3.23 -6.51 -4.96
C LEU A 96 -3.12 -7.43 -6.19
N GLN A 97 -3.26 -6.87 -7.39
CA GLN A 97 -3.09 -7.62 -8.64
C GLN A 97 -1.64 -8.09 -8.83
N GLN A 98 -0.65 -7.27 -8.47
CA GLN A 98 0.76 -7.69 -8.49
C GLN A 98 1.02 -8.87 -7.55
N LEU A 99 0.43 -8.84 -6.34
CA LEU A 99 0.52 -9.94 -5.39
C LEU A 99 -0.18 -11.19 -5.92
N ALA A 100 -1.39 -11.06 -6.47
CA ALA A 100 -2.12 -12.16 -7.09
C ALA A 100 -1.35 -12.80 -8.25
N GLY A 101 -0.68 -11.99 -9.07
CA GLY A 101 0.16 -12.46 -10.18
C GLY A 101 1.41 -13.25 -9.77
N ARG A 102 1.77 -13.26 -8.50
CA ARG A 102 2.89 -14.05 -7.93
C ARG A 102 2.50 -15.45 -7.50
N ILE A 103 1.20 -15.71 -7.41
CA ILE A 103 0.66 -16.95 -6.90
C ILE A 103 0.62 -17.98 -8.04
N GLY A 104 1.17 -19.17 -7.80
CA GLY A 104 0.83 -20.37 -8.56
C GLY A 104 1.36 -20.50 -9.98
N ARG A 105 2.42 -19.76 -10.40
CA ARG A 105 2.98 -19.97 -11.75
C ARG A 105 3.49 -21.38 -12.00
N ARG A 106 3.79 -22.15 -10.93
CA ARG A 106 4.19 -23.57 -10.97
C ARG A 106 3.41 -24.45 -9.98
N ALA A 107 2.73 -23.86 -8.99
CA ALA A 107 1.87 -24.62 -8.08
C ALA A 107 0.46 -24.71 -8.67
N GLU A 108 -0.09 -25.91 -8.76
CA GLU A 108 -1.40 -26.15 -9.37
C GLU A 108 -2.57 -25.42 -8.68
N ARG A 109 -2.39 -24.91 -7.46
CA ARG A 109 -3.42 -24.16 -6.70
C ARG A 109 -2.77 -23.21 -5.69
N GLY A 110 -2.48 -21.98 -6.11
CA GLY A 110 -2.12 -20.91 -5.17
C GLY A 110 -3.37 -20.18 -4.68
N VAL A 111 -3.32 -19.66 -3.44
CA VAL A 111 -4.44 -18.95 -2.80
C VAL A 111 -4.00 -17.56 -2.38
N MET A 112 -4.84 -16.54 -2.66
CA MET A 112 -4.73 -15.22 -2.08
C MET A 112 -5.84 -15.02 -1.06
N MET A 113 -5.45 -14.66 0.16
CA MET A 113 -6.37 -14.39 1.25
C MET A 113 -6.29 -12.92 1.62
N ILE A 114 -7.41 -12.22 1.56
CA ILE A 114 -7.51 -10.79 1.86
C ILE A 114 -8.46 -10.61 3.04
N GLN A 115 -7.95 -10.02 4.12
CA GLN A 115 -8.77 -9.65 5.27
C GLN A 115 -9.22 -8.20 5.11
N THR A 116 -10.54 -7.97 5.29
CA THR A 116 -11.17 -6.65 5.13
C THR A 116 -12.48 -6.59 5.91
N TYR A 117 -12.88 -5.40 6.34
CA TYR A 117 -14.22 -5.10 6.84
C TYR A 117 -15.22 -4.80 5.71
N GLN A 118 -14.72 -4.62 4.46
CA GLN A 118 -15.54 -4.26 3.29
C GLN A 118 -15.36 -5.25 2.14
N PRO A 119 -15.81 -6.51 2.28
CA PRO A 119 -15.61 -7.55 1.25
C PRO A 119 -16.27 -7.20 -0.10
N GLU A 120 -17.28 -6.33 -0.06
CA GLU A 120 -18.00 -5.86 -1.25
C GLU A 120 -17.43 -4.59 -1.88
N HIS A 121 -16.26 -4.12 -1.42
CA HIS A 121 -15.59 -2.96 -1.98
C HIS A 121 -15.29 -3.15 -3.47
N GLU A 122 -15.52 -2.12 -4.29
CA GLU A 122 -15.38 -2.17 -5.76
C GLU A 122 -14.02 -2.65 -6.24
N VAL A 123 -12.92 -2.22 -5.56
CA VAL A 123 -11.55 -2.68 -5.85
C VAL A 123 -11.43 -4.20 -5.69
N LEU A 124 -12.00 -4.76 -4.62
CA LEU A 124 -11.94 -6.20 -4.35
C LEU A 124 -12.82 -7.00 -5.31
N LYS A 125 -13.98 -6.47 -5.69
CA LYS A 125 -14.83 -7.05 -6.74
C LYS A 125 -14.10 -7.07 -8.08
N ALA A 126 -13.52 -5.93 -8.49
CA ALA A 126 -12.75 -5.84 -9.71
C ALA A 126 -11.55 -6.78 -9.72
N LEU A 127 -10.84 -6.92 -8.58
CA LEU A 127 -9.74 -7.87 -8.44
C LEU A 127 -10.21 -9.32 -8.65
N LYS A 128 -11.34 -9.69 -8.03
CA LYS A 128 -11.92 -11.04 -8.11
C LYS A 128 -12.39 -11.40 -9.52
N THR A 129 -12.96 -10.45 -10.25
CA THR A 129 -13.49 -10.63 -11.60
C THR A 129 -12.46 -10.36 -12.69
N GLY A 130 -11.35 -9.69 -12.37
CA GLY A 130 -10.37 -9.21 -13.34
C GLY A 130 -10.84 -7.96 -14.11
N ASP A 131 -11.91 -7.29 -13.66
CA ASP A 131 -12.50 -6.14 -14.33
C ASP A 131 -11.83 -4.82 -13.96
N TYR A 132 -10.57 -4.66 -14.37
CA TYR A 132 -9.85 -3.40 -14.23
C TYR A 132 -10.49 -2.25 -15.01
N LYS A 133 -11.08 -2.56 -16.19
CA LYS A 133 -11.67 -1.54 -17.05
C LYS A 133 -12.87 -0.88 -16.40
N GLY A 134 -13.81 -1.67 -15.88
CA GLY A 134 -15.00 -1.16 -15.17
C GLY A 134 -14.62 -0.34 -13.93
N LEU A 135 -13.62 -0.81 -13.15
CA LEU A 135 -13.10 -0.03 -12.02
C LEU A 135 -12.57 1.34 -12.48
N MET A 136 -11.78 1.39 -13.55
CA MET A 136 -11.22 2.65 -14.04
C MET A 136 -12.27 3.59 -14.64
N GLU A 137 -13.30 3.07 -15.29
CA GLU A 137 -14.42 3.88 -15.78
C GLU A 137 -15.13 4.59 -14.61
N THR A 138 -15.46 3.86 -13.54
CA THR A 138 -16.05 4.44 -12.32
C THR A 138 -15.13 5.47 -11.67
N GLU A 139 -13.84 5.17 -11.53
CA GLU A 139 -12.85 6.11 -10.99
C GLU A 139 -12.74 7.39 -11.82
N MET A 140 -12.78 7.28 -13.15
CA MET A 140 -12.70 8.43 -14.03
C MET A 140 -13.94 9.34 -13.94
N GLU A 141 -15.14 8.76 -13.84
CA GLU A 141 -16.38 9.53 -13.60
C GLU A 141 -16.30 10.31 -12.28
N GLN A 142 -15.83 9.67 -11.20
CA GLN A 142 -15.65 10.34 -9.91
C GLN A 142 -14.61 11.47 -9.99
N ARG A 143 -13.49 11.24 -10.69
CA ARG A 143 -12.44 12.27 -10.87
C ARG A 143 -12.95 13.47 -11.66
N GLU A 144 -13.81 13.26 -12.64
CA GLU A 144 -14.44 14.34 -13.39
C GLU A 144 -15.35 15.18 -12.50
N VAL A 145 -16.26 14.52 -11.75
CA VAL A 145 -17.18 15.19 -10.83
C VAL A 145 -16.46 16.01 -9.75
N PHE A 146 -15.37 15.48 -9.20
CA PHE A 146 -14.62 16.15 -8.14
C PHE A 146 -13.48 17.03 -8.64
N GLY A 147 -13.29 17.18 -9.93
CA GLY A 147 -12.24 18.00 -10.51
C GLY A 147 -10.83 17.47 -10.18
N TYR A 148 -10.61 16.15 -10.26
CA TYR A 148 -9.30 15.53 -10.11
C TYR A 148 -8.61 15.28 -11.46
N PRO A 149 -7.29 15.06 -11.46
CA PRO A 149 -6.58 14.65 -12.66
C PRO A 149 -7.19 13.36 -13.27
N PRO A 150 -7.26 13.25 -14.62
CA PRO A 150 -6.65 14.09 -15.65
C PRO A 150 -7.49 15.33 -16.05
N PHE A 151 -8.69 15.50 -15.54
CA PHE A 151 -9.60 16.60 -15.92
C PHE A 151 -9.10 17.97 -15.45
N THR A 152 -8.30 18.00 -14.37
CA THR A 152 -7.62 19.18 -13.85
C THR A 152 -6.15 18.89 -13.58
N LYS A 153 -5.39 19.95 -13.29
CA LYS A 153 -4.01 19.81 -12.80
C LYS A 153 -3.99 20.06 -11.29
N LEU A 154 -3.44 19.14 -10.54
CA LEU A 154 -3.28 19.25 -9.09
C LEU A 154 -1.79 19.41 -8.76
N LEU A 155 -1.46 20.46 -7.98
CA LEU A 155 -0.11 20.69 -7.45
C LEU A 155 -0.17 20.54 -5.93
N LYS A 156 0.61 19.62 -5.39
CA LYS A 156 0.82 19.46 -3.95
C LYS A 156 2.11 20.13 -3.54
N ILE A 157 2.05 20.99 -2.52
CA ILE A 157 3.22 21.65 -1.91
C ILE A 157 3.33 21.12 -0.48
N ASP A 158 4.42 20.42 -0.18
CA ASP A 158 4.73 19.96 1.18
C ASP A 158 5.73 20.91 1.83
N VAL A 159 5.32 21.50 2.96
CA VAL A 159 6.19 22.35 3.81
C VAL A 159 6.71 21.49 4.96
N LYS A 160 8.04 21.40 5.11
CA LYS A 160 8.68 20.56 6.14
C LYS A 160 9.64 21.39 6.99
N HIS A 161 9.54 21.22 8.31
CA HIS A 161 10.47 21.78 9.28
C HIS A 161 10.59 20.84 10.48
N LEU A 162 11.73 20.90 11.22
CA LEU A 162 11.92 20.11 12.43
C LEU A 162 10.94 20.49 13.55
N ASP A 163 10.63 21.79 13.63
CA ASP A 163 9.61 22.33 14.51
C ASP A 163 8.26 22.34 13.77
N ALA A 164 7.29 21.61 14.30
CA ALA A 164 5.94 21.50 13.72
C ALA A 164 5.19 22.84 13.70
N GLN A 165 5.43 23.72 14.70
CA GLN A 165 4.79 25.03 14.75
C GLN A 165 5.27 25.92 13.61
N VAL A 166 6.58 25.95 13.35
CA VAL A 166 7.17 26.70 12.22
C VAL A 166 6.64 26.19 10.89
N ALA A 167 6.54 24.86 10.71
CA ALA A 167 5.97 24.27 9.50
C ALA A 167 4.51 24.68 9.30
N THR A 168 3.72 24.68 10.37
CA THR A 168 2.30 25.08 10.36
C THR A 168 2.13 26.56 10.00
N GLU A 169 2.89 27.43 10.63
CA GLU A 169 2.84 28.88 10.36
C GLU A 169 3.27 29.20 8.92
N ALA A 170 4.36 28.61 8.45
CA ALA A 170 4.84 28.76 7.09
C ALA A 170 3.83 28.25 6.05
N SER A 171 3.19 27.10 6.29
CA SER A 171 2.17 26.54 5.39
C SER A 171 0.92 27.42 5.31
N ARG A 172 0.47 27.98 6.44
CA ARG A 172 -0.65 28.95 6.49
C ARG A 172 -0.31 30.21 5.72
N TRP A 173 0.85 30.81 6.02
CA TRP A 173 1.32 32.01 5.33
C TRP A 173 1.38 31.79 3.81
N LEU A 174 1.97 30.68 3.36
CA LEU A 174 2.06 30.36 1.94
C LEU A 174 0.68 30.21 1.31
N ALA A 175 -0.24 29.48 1.96
CA ALA A 175 -1.61 29.32 1.48
C ALA A 175 -2.32 30.67 1.33
N ASP A 176 -2.14 31.57 2.29
CA ASP A 176 -2.76 32.91 2.23
C ASP A 176 -2.20 33.77 1.10
N GLN A 177 -0.87 33.69 0.82
CA GLN A 177 -0.28 34.39 -0.34
C GLN A 177 -0.83 33.83 -1.67
N LEU A 178 -0.92 32.49 -1.78
CA LEU A 178 -1.44 31.84 -2.99
C LEU A 178 -2.91 32.15 -3.18
N ARG A 179 -3.74 32.17 -2.13
CA ARG A 179 -5.16 32.53 -2.23
C ARG A 179 -5.43 33.92 -2.76
N LYS A 180 -4.54 34.89 -2.51
CA LYS A 180 -4.66 36.25 -3.07
C LYS A 180 -4.65 36.27 -4.59
N GLN A 181 -3.97 35.30 -5.21
CA GLN A 181 -3.84 35.21 -6.67
C GLN A 181 -4.75 34.15 -7.27
N LEU A 182 -4.93 33.01 -6.59
CA LEU A 182 -5.59 31.81 -7.13
C LEU A 182 -6.98 31.57 -6.51
N GLY A 183 -7.36 32.33 -5.48
CA GLY A 183 -8.68 32.24 -4.85
C GLY A 183 -8.99 30.83 -4.33
N ASN A 184 -10.16 30.34 -4.68
CA ASN A 184 -10.69 29.03 -4.24
C ASN A 184 -9.95 27.83 -4.84
N LEU A 185 -8.99 28.03 -5.74
CA LEU A 185 -8.16 26.94 -6.27
C LEU A 185 -7.13 26.44 -5.25
N VAL A 186 -6.92 27.18 -4.14
CA VAL A 186 -6.00 26.78 -3.08
C VAL A 186 -6.73 26.00 -2.01
N LEU A 187 -6.49 24.70 -1.96
CA LEU A 187 -7.02 23.76 -0.96
C LEU A 187 -6.03 23.63 0.21
N GLY A 188 -6.54 23.56 1.44
CA GLY A 188 -5.69 23.41 2.63
C GLY A 188 -5.23 24.73 3.24
N PRO A 189 -4.18 24.78 4.08
CA PRO A 189 -3.29 23.68 4.41
C PRO A 189 -3.94 22.63 5.31
N GLN A 190 -3.57 21.37 5.10
CA GLN A 190 -3.80 20.30 6.08
C GLN A 190 -2.52 20.19 6.94
N VAL A 191 -2.68 20.21 8.26
CA VAL A 191 -1.61 20.17 9.25
C VAL A 191 -1.63 18.81 9.94
#